data_1f260f5687c4c45715ebc651d268f7c8
#
_entry.id   1f260f5687c4c45715ebc651d268f7c8
#
_cell.length_a   1.000
_cell.length_b   1.000
_cell.length_c   1.000
_cell.angle_alpha   90.00
_cell.angle_beta   90.00
_cell.angle_gamma   90.00
#
_symmetry.space_group_name_H-M   'P 1'
#
loop_
_entity.id
_entity.type
_entity.pdbx_description
1 polymer ?
#
loop_
_entity_poly.entity_id
_entity_poly.type
_entity_poly.pdbx_seq_one_letter_code
_entity_poly.pdbx_strand_id
1 'polypeptide(L)'
;MKSFTTITVIPFATAAVALPSLWSRQDGGCIVNTVDAPGFGDSMNSINAWASNVNNVNSFLNTAAGLDSSTLGHAANLALGNATDEPCQLATLSNFGTAFGLLTDAFTCAVADLKVVFGDHVLTNLETIIADPTNSDAVHAAITDINFFRCCNVLVDADLLWLDSADRAGIADSVPINAGRPDACASVDCSAVTSCRFKDNAQFGK
;
A
#
# COMPACT_ATOMS: atom_id res chain seq x y z
N MET A 1 -52.41 -42.76 -9.26
CA MET A 1 -51.03 -42.56 -9.77
C MET A 1 -50.51 -41.30 -9.12
N LYS A 2 -49.55 -41.41 -8.17
CA LYS A 2 -48.93 -40.26 -7.48
C LYS A 2 -47.56 -40.06 -8.10
N SER A 3 -47.36 -38.92 -8.78
CA SER A 3 -46.07 -38.51 -9.35
C SER A 3 -45.20 -37.92 -8.26
N PHE A 4 -44.01 -38.49 -8.05
CA PHE A 4 -42.98 -37.93 -7.16
C PHE A 4 -42.04 -37.08 -8.01
N THR A 5 -41.97 -35.77 -7.71
CA THR A 5 -41.01 -34.86 -8.31
C THR A 5 -39.72 -34.91 -7.49
N THR A 6 -38.67 -35.43 -8.09
CA THR A 6 -37.33 -35.48 -7.47
C THR A 6 -36.68 -34.10 -7.60
N ILE A 7 -36.43 -33.43 -6.49
CA ILE A 7 -35.66 -32.18 -6.45
C ILE A 7 -34.17 -32.54 -6.35
N THR A 8 -33.42 -32.25 -7.41
CA THR A 8 -31.96 -32.42 -7.41
C THR A 8 -31.32 -31.17 -6.78
N VAL A 9 -30.80 -31.33 -5.60
CA VAL A 9 -29.98 -30.27 -4.93
C VAL A 9 -28.59 -30.35 -5.50
N ILE A 10 -28.15 -29.28 -6.21
CA ILE A 10 -26.79 -29.14 -6.69
C ILE A 10 -26.00 -28.51 -5.56
N PRO A 11 -24.96 -29.16 -5.02
CA PRO A 11 -24.07 -28.51 -4.04
C PRO A 11 -23.20 -27.48 -4.76
N PHE A 12 -23.35 -26.22 -4.43
CA PHE A 12 -22.37 -25.19 -4.78
C PHE A 12 -21.09 -25.44 -3.96
N ALA A 13 -20.08 -25.99 -4.62
CA ALA A 13 -18.73 -26.01 -4.07
C ALA A 13 -18.21 -24.59 -4.08
N THR A 14 -18.21 -23.91 -2.94
CA THR A 14 -17.45 -22.67 -2.72
C THR A 14 -15.97 -23.03 -2.76
N ALA A 15 -15.34 -22.83 -3.91
CA ALA A 15 -13.89 -22.84 -4.02
C ALA A 15 -13.37 -21.67 -3.19
N ALA A 16 -12.86 -21.94 -2.00
CA ALA A 16 -12.02 -21.00 -1.28
C ALA A 16 -10.78 -20.78 -2.14
N VAL A 17 -10.73 -19.69 -2.87
CA VAL A 17 -9.51 -19.22 -3.54
C VAL A 17 -8.58 -18.81 -2.43
N ALA A 18 -7.61 -19.68 -2.11
CA ALA A 18 -6.49 -19.33 -1.26
C ALA A 18 -5.76 -18.18 -1.99
N LEU A 19 -5.88 -16.96 -1.47
CA LEU A 19 -5.09 -15.83 -1.93
C LEU A 19 -3.62 -16.22 -1.80
N PRO A 20 -2.82 -16.21 -2.87
CA PRO A 20 -1.39 -16.42 -2.74
C PRO A 20 -0.87 -15.34 -1.80
N SER A 21 -0.07 -15.74 -0.83
CA SER A 21 0.57 -14.79 0.08
C SER A 21 1.38 -13.81 -0.76
N LEU A 22 0.92 -12.56 -0.87
CA LEU A 22 1.51 -11.49 -1.67
C LEU A 22 2.96 -11.14 -1.27
N TRP A 23 3.43 -11.70 -0.16
CA TRP A 23 4.77 -11.52 0.39
C TRP A 23 5.88 -12.35 -0.30
N SER A 24 5.56 -13.11 -1.35
CA SER A 24 6.49 -14.08 -1.97
C SER A 24 7.02 -13.66 -3.34
N ARG A 25 6.83 -12.44 -3.80
CA ARG A 25 7.49 -11.97 -5.03
C ARG A 25 8.87 -11.41 -4.73
N GLN A 26 9.87 -12.28 -4.78
CA GLN A 26 11.30 -11.96 -4.70
C GLN A 26 11.90 -11.49 -6.05
N ASP A 27 11.12 -10.86 -6.91
CA ASP A 27 11.59 -10.43 -8.22
C ASP A 27 11.60 -8.89 -8.28
N GLY A 28 12.67 -8.25 -7.82
CA GLY A 28 12.79 -6.80 -7.97
C GLY A 28 13.75 -6.07 -7.02
N GLY A 29 14.72 -6.76 -6.45
CA GLY A 29 15.80 -6.06 -5.73
C GLY A 29 15.49 -5.67 -4.29
N CYS A 30 14.44 -6.19 -3.67
CA CYS A 30 14.24 -6.00 -2.24
C CYS A 30 15.25 -6.79 -1.42
N ILE A 31 15.78 -6.18 -0.39
CA ILE A 31 16.57 -6.86 0.63
C ILE A 31 15.65 -7.25 1.79
N VAL A 32 15.03 -8.42 1.67
CA VAL A 32 14.14 -8.97 2.72
C VAL A 32 14.87 -9.86 3.71
N ASN A 33 16.15 -10.14 3.47
CA ASN A 33 16.94 -11.05 4.32
C ASN A 33 17.78 -10.24 5.32
N THR A 34 17.63 -10.55 6.61
CA THR A 34 18.38 -9.92 7.69
C THR A 34 19.85 -10.35 7.77
N VAL A 35 20.26 -11.37 7.01
CA VAL A 35 21.67 -11.83 6.97
C VAL A 35 22.53 -10.82 6.21
N ASP A 36 21.98 -10.22 5.15
CA ASP A 36 22.60 -9.15 4.40
C ASP A 36 21.81 -7.84 4.70
N ALA A 37 22.11 -7.22 5.84
CA ALA A 37 21.44 -5.99 6.22
C ALA A 37 21.58 -4.93 5.12
N PRO A 38 20.46 -4.23 4.72
CA PRO A 38 20.51 -3.17 3.72
C PRO A 38 21.50 -2.09 4.12
N GLY A 39 22.32 -1.63 3.17
CA GLY A 39 23.21 -0.49 3.34
C GLY A 39 22.54 0.83 2.98
N PHE A 40 23.31 1.92 3.06
CA PHE A 40 22.83 3.28 2.72
C PHE A 40 22.38 3.39 1.25
N GLY A 41 23.09 2.73 0.33
CA GLY A 41 22.71 2.67 -1.08
C GLY A 41 21.40 1.94 -1.32
N ASP A 42 21.13 0.88 -0.56
CA ASP A 42 19.88 0.14 -0.67
C ASP A 42 18.70 0.95 -0.13
N SER A 43 18.90 1.71 0.96
CA SER A 43 17.91 2.66 1.48
C SER A 43 17.57 3.73 0.43
N MET A 44 18.58 4.32 -0.22
CA MET A 44 18.38 5.30 -1.29
C MET A 44 17.60 4.73 -2.47
N ASN A 45 17.97 3.55 -2.95
CA ASN A 45 17.31 2.87 -4.06
C ASN A 45 15.86 2.52 -3.71
N SER A 46 15.63 2.04 -2.49
CA SER A 46 14.30 1.68 -1.98
C SER A 46 13.38 2.89 -1.91
N ILE A 47 13.84 4.03 -1.35
CA ILE A 47 13.04 5.26 -1.28
C ILE A 47 12.66 5.75 -2.69
N ASN A 48 13.62 5.80 -3.62
CA ASN A 48 13.37 6.25 -4.99
C ASN A 48 12.41 5.32 -5.75
N ALA A 49 12.57 4.00 -5.61
CA ALA A 49 11.67 3.03 -6.22
C ALA A 49 10.25 3.15 -5.65
N TRP A 50 10.13 3.26 -4.33
CA TRP A 50 8.83 3.44 -3.66
C TRP A 50 8.16 4.74 -4.09
N ALA A 51 8.88 5.85 -4.16
CA ALA A 51 8.35 7.13 -4.62
C ALA A 51 7.82 7.04 -6.06
N SER A 52 8.52 6.31 -6.94
CA SER A 52 8.04 6.06 -8.30
C SER A 52 6.74 5.28 -8.32
N ASN A 53 6.63 4.20 -7.52
CA ASN A 53 5.43 3.39 -7.41
C ASN A 53 4.25 4.19 -6.85
N VAL A 54 4.48 4.97 -5.79
CA VAL A 54 3.49 5.90 -5.23
C VAL A 54 2.96 6.86 -6.28
N ASN A 55 3.83 7.48 -7.08
CA ASN A 55 3.43 8.43 -8.12
C ASN A 55 2.60 7.76 -9.23
N ASN A 56 2.92 6.52 -9.60
CA ASN A 56 2.17 5.77 -10.60
C ASN A 56 0.75 5.43 -10.10
N VAL A 57 0.62 4.98 -8.84
CA VAL A 57 -0.70 4.73 -8.22
C VAL A 57 -1.49 6.03 -8.08
N ASN A 58 -0.86 7.14 -7.67
CA ASN A 58 -1.53 8.44 -7.57
C ASN A 58 -2.03 8.94 -8.94
N SER A 59 -1.23 8.74 -10.00
CA SER A 59 -1.64 9.08 -11.37
C SER A 59 -2.89 8.31 -11.81
N PHE A 60 -2.97 7.03 -11.49
CA PHE A 60 -4.19 6.25 -11.70
C PHE A 60 -5.38 6.84 -10.92
N LEU A 61 -5.23 7.09 -9.63
CA LEU A 61 -6.32 7.60 -8.76
C LEU A 61 -6.85 8.96 -9.25
N ASN A 62 -5.97 9.83 -9.73
CA ASN A 62 -6.34 11.16 -10.24
C ASN A 62 -7.12 11.10 -11.56
N THR A 63 -6.95 10.03 -12.34
CA THR A 63 -7.57 9.90 -13.67
C THR A 63 -8.72 8.91 -13.72
N ALA A 64 -8.83 8.00 -12.76
CA ALA A 64 -9.75 6.86 -12.78
C ALA A 64 -11.21 7.23 -13.03
N ALA A 65 -11.70 8.33 -12.45
CA ALA A 65 -13.10 8.77 -12.59
C ALA A 65 -13.48 9.18 -14.03
N GLY A 66 -12.50 9.48 -14.89
CA GLY A 66 -12.71 9.88 -16.28
C GLY A 66 -12.53 8.76 -17.30
N LEU A 67 -12.17 7.55 -16.86
CA LEU A 67 -11.90 6.43 -17.75
C LEU A 67 -13.16 5.61 -18.05
N ASP A 68 -13.27 5.11 -19.30
CA ASP A 68 -14.23 4.06 -19.62
C ASP A 68 -13.82 2.72 -18.97
N SER A 69 -14.76 1.79 -18.82
CA SER A 69 -14.54 0.54 -18.08
C SER A 69 -13.37 -0.30 -18.62
N SER A 70 -13.16 -0.33 -19.94
CA SER A 70 -12.06 -1.09 -20.55
C SER A 70 -10.71 -0.49 -20.18
N THR A 71 -10.59 0.82 -20.31
CA THR A 71 -9.39 1.58 -19.98
C THR A 71 -9.15 1.58 -18.48
N LEU A 72 -10.20 1.67 -17.65
CA LEU A 72 -10.13 1.64 -16.20
C LEU A 72 -9.54 0.33 -15.68
N GLY A 73 -10.05 -0.82 -16.17
CA GLY A 73 -9.52 -2.12 -15.75
C GLY A 73 -8.03 -2.30 -16.10
N HIS A 74 -7.61 -1.84 -17.29
CA HIS A 74 -6.20 -1.87 -17.68
C HIS A 74 -5.34 -0.94 -16.81
N ALA A 75 -5.79 0.29 -16.58
CA ALA A 75 -5.08 1.26 -15.75
C ALA A 75 -4.96 0.80 -14.29
N ALA A 76 -6.03 0.20 -13.73
CA ALA A 76 -6.00 -0.40 -12.40
C ALA A 76 -5.00 -1.56 -12.30
N ASN A 77 -4.90 -2.40 -13.34
CA ASN A 77 -3.91 -3.48 -13.38
C ASN A 77 -2.47 -2.96 -13.41
N LEU A 78 -2.19 -1.88 -14.11
CA LEU A 78 -0.88 -1.22 -14.09
C LEU A 78 -0.58 -0.62 -12.71
N ALA A 79 -1.58 0.03 -12.09
CA ALA A 79 -1.46 0.57 -10.74
C ALA A 79 -1.21 -0.55 -9.70
N LEU A 80 -1.90 -1.69 -9.82
CA LEU A 80 -1.68 -2.86 -8.98
C LEU A 80 -0.25 -3.40 -9.13
N GLY A 81 0.28 -3.45 -10.37
CA GLY A 81 1.67 -3.86 -10.62
C GLY A 81 2.68 -2.99 -9.86
N ASN A 82 2.50 -1.67 -9.85
CA ASN A 82 3.34 -0.75 -9.07
C ASN A 82 3.09 -0.90 -7.56
N ALA A 83 1.83 -0.99 -7.14
CA ALA A 83 1.47 -1.13 -5.74
C ALA A 83 2.03 -2.41 -5.11
N THR A 84 2.07 -3.53 -5.84
CA THR A 84 2.62 -4.80 -5.33
C THR A 84 4.11 -4.78 -5.06
N ASP A 85 4.85 -3.78 -5.54
CA ASP A 85 6.28 -3.59 -5.25
C ASP A 85 6.52 -2.74 -3.97
N GLU A 86 5.54 -1.94 -3.52
CA GLU A 86 5.67 -1.09 -2.33
C GLU A 86 5.99 -1.89 -1.05
N PRO A 87 5.35 -3.04 -0.75
CA PRO A 87 5.70 -3.89 0.39
C PRO A 87 7.16 -4.36 0.41
N CYS A 88 7.76 -4.53 -0.76
CA CYS A 88 9.16 -4.87 -0.94
C CYS A 88 10.07 -3.74 -0.43
N GLN A 89 9.77 -2.52 -0.83
CA GLN A 89 10.51 -1.35 -0.39
C GLN A 89 10.34 -1.11 1.11
N LEU A 90 9.12 -1.32 1.63
CA LEU A 90 8.85 -1.31 3.07
C LEU A 90 9.72 -2.33 3.83
N ALA A 91 9.85 -3.55 3.31
CA ALA A 91 10.68 -4.58 3.93
C ALA A 91 12.16 -4.17 3.97
N THR A 92 12.69 -3.58 2.89
CA THR A 92 14.05 -3.07 2.82
C THR A 92 14.28 -1.97 3.86
N LEU A 93 13.39 -0.96 3.95
CA LEU A 93 13.55 0.12 4.92
C LEU A 93 13.34 -0.36 6.37
N SER A 94 12.44 -1.30 6.60
CA SER A 94 12.25 -1.94 7.92
C SER A 94 13.51 -2.67 8.39
N ASN A 95 14.17 -3.42 7.48
CA ASN A 95 15.43 -4.10 7.78
C ASN A 95 16.59 -3.12 7.97
N PHE A 96 16.65 -2.06 7.16
CA PHE A 96 17.58 -0.94 7.35
C PHE A 96 17.40 -0.30 8.73
N GLY A 97 16.15 0.03 9.11
CA GLY A 97 15.83 0.59 10.42
C GLY A 97 16.28 -0.31 11.57
N THR A 98 16.08 -1.62 11.45
CA THR A 98 16.56 -2.61 12.43
C THR A 98 18.09 -2.61 12.53
N ALA A 99 18.78 -2.65 11.40
CA ALA A 99 20.25 -2.70 11.34
C ALA A 99 20.93 -1.43 11.90
N PHE A 100 20.31 -0.27 11.72
CA PHE A 100 20.87 1.02 12.08
C PHE A 100 20.21 1.68 13.32
N GLY A 101 19.34 0.97 14.02
CA GLY A 101 18.78 1.40 15.30
C GLY A 101 17.70 2.48 15.19
N LEU A 102 16.89 2.49 14.11
CA LEU A 102 15.78 3.43 13.89
C LEU A 102 14.45 2.92 14.51
N LEU A 103 14.52 2.08 15.53
CA LEU A 103 13.33 1.48 16.13
C LEU A 103 12.64 2.42 17.13
N THR A 104 12.31 3.65 16.69
CA THR A 104 11.42 4.53 17.45
C THR A 104 10.00 3.96 17.47
N ASP A 105 9.17 4.42 18.43
CA ASP A 105 7.77 4.00 18.49
C ASP A 105 7.02 4.40 17.22
N ALA A 106 7.31 5.58 16.64
CA ALA A 106 6.70 6.04 15.41
C ALA A 106 7.13 5.19 14.20
N PHE A 107 8.42 4.91 14.03
CA PHE A 107 8.93 4.07 12.96
C PHE A 107 8.33 2.65 13.02
N THR A 108 8.32 2.04 14.20
CA THR A 108 7.76 0.70 14.41
C THR A 108 6.26 0.67 14.17
N CYS A 109 5.54 1.73 14.60
CA CYS A 109 4.13 1.90 14.32
C CYS A 109 3.87 1.97 12.80
N ALA A 110 4.59 2.82 12.06
CA ALA A 110 4.43 2.99 10.62
C ALA A 110 4.67 1.68 9.85
N VAL A 111 5.70 0.93 10.22
CA VAL A 111 5.96 -0.40 9.62
C VAL A 111 4.81 -1.36 9.90
N ALA A 112 4.26 -1.37 11.11
CA ALA A 112 3.16 -2.27 11.50
C ALA A 112 1.85 -1.89 10.80
N ASP A 113 1.53 -0.60 10.73
CA ASP A 113 0.33 -0.07 10.10
C ASP A 113 0.33 -0.36 8.59
N LEU A 114 1.40 -0.03 7.90
CA LEU A 114 1.55 -0.29 6.47
C LEU A 114 1.41 -1.78 6.10
N LYS A 115 1.89 -2.69 6.95
CA LYS A 115 1.75 -4.13 6.72
C LYS A 115 0.30 -4.62 6.68
N VAL A 116 -0.61 -3.93 7.34
CA VAL A 116 -2.04 -4.27 7.41
C VAL A 116 -2.83 -3.42 6.41
N VAL A 117 -2.75 -2.11 6.57
CA VAL A 117 -3.59 -1.14 5.84
C VAL A 117 -3.37 -1.21 4.34
N PHE A 118 -2.12 -1.38 3.90
CA PHE A 118 -1.80 -1.37 2.48
C PHE A 118 -2.41 -2.58 1.74
N GLY A 119 -2.32 -3.77 2.30
CA GLY A 119 -2.90 -4.98 1.72
C GLY A 119 -4.43 -4.89 1.65
N ASP A 120 -5.05 -4.56 2.77
CA ASP A 120 -6.49 -4.60 2.92
C ASP A 120 -7.21 -3.48 2.14
N HIS A 121 -6.64 -2.28 2.09
CA HIS A 121 -7.30 -1.10 1.55
C HIS A 121 -6.76 -0.63 0.19
N VAL A 122 -5.52 -0.95 -0.18
CA VAL A 122 -4.98 -0.55 -1.47
C VAL A 122 -5.01 -1.70 -2.46
N LEU A 123 -4.35 -2.82 -2.15
CA LEU A 123 -4.23 -3.94 -3.11
C LEU A 123 -5.58 -4.59 -3.37
N THR A 124 -6.35 -4.93 -2.33
CA THR A 124 -7.67 -5.57 -2.45
C THR A 124 -8.66 -4.71 -3.25
N ASN A 125 -8.63 -3.39 -3.06
CA ASN A 125 -9.50 -2.49 -3.81
C ASN A 125 -9.08 -2.33 -5.28
N LEU A 126 -7.78 -2.32 -5.60
CA LEU A 126 -7.32 -2.37 -6.99
C LEU A 126 -7.75 -3.67 -7.68
N GLU A 127 -7.64 -4.81 -7.00
CA GLU A 127 -8.14 -6.10 -7.49
C GLU A 127 -9.66 -6.08 -7.72
N THR A 128 -10.43 -5.43 -6.84
CA THR A 128 -11.89 -5.25 -6.99
C THR A 128 -12.23 -4.48 -8.28
N ILE A 129 -11.51 -3.39 -8.56
CA ILE A 129 -11.70 -2.59 -9.78
C ILE A 129 -11.36 -3.42 -11.03
N ILE A 130 -10.30 -4.22 -10.98
CA ILE A 130 -9.88 -5.08 -12.10
C ILE A 130 -10.91 -6.19 -12.36
N ALA A 131 -11.48 -6.77 -11.31
CA ALA A 131 -12.42 -7.89 -11.40
C ALA A 131 -13.74 -7.50 -12.09
N ASP A 132 -14.25 -6.30 -11.81
CA ASP A 132 -15.49 -5.80 -12.46
C ASP A 132 -15.44 -4.27 -12.66
N PRO A 133 -14.70 -3.77 -13.66
CA PRO A 133 -14.61 -2.34 -13.95
C PRO A 133 -15.91 -1.74 -14.48
N THR A 134 -16.95 -2.55 -14.75
CA THR A 134 -18.26 -2.10 -15.21
C THR A 134 -19.21 -1.76 -14.06
N ASN A 135 -18.95 -2.24 -12.86
CA ASN A 135 -19.72 -1.95 -11.66
C ASN A 135 -19.33 -0.61 -11.05
N SER A 136 -19.98 0.45 -11.51
CA SER A 136 -19.66 1.83 -11.11
C SER A 136 -19.69 2.06 -9.61
N ASP A 137 -20.61 1.42 -8.89
CA ASP A 137 -20.76 1.59 -7.44
C ASP A 137 -19.60 0.94 -6.69
N ALA A 138 -19.23 -0.29 -7.08
CA ALA A 138 -18.06 -0.98 -6.50
C ALA A 138 -16.76 -0.25 -6.81
N VAL A 139 -16.58 0.22 -8.04
CA VAL A 139 -15.42 1.03 -8.45
C VAL A 139 -15.31 2.31 -7.64
N HIS A 140 -16.42 3.04 -7.50
CA HIS A 140 -16.44 4.29 -6.73
C HIS A 140 -16.12 4.03 -5.24
N ALA A 141 -16.69 3.01 -4.65
CA ALA A 141 -16.40 2.61 -3.26
C ALA A 141 -14.92 2.25 -3.09
N ALA A 142 -14.36 1.45 -4.00
CA ALA A 142 -12.95 1.03 -3.97
C ALA A 142 -12.00 2.24 -4.10
N ILE A 143 -12.23 3.16 -5.06
CA ILE A 143 -11.40 4.37 -5.22
C ILE A 143 -11.50 5.26 -3.98
N THR A 144 -12.69 5.41 -3.39
CA THR A 144 -12.90 6.21 -2.18
C THR A 144 -12.12 5.64 -1.01
N ASP A 145 -12.17 4.34 -0.81
CA ASP A 145 -11.47 3.63 0.26
C ASP A 145 -9.94 3.71 0.07
N ILE A 146 -9.44 3.47 -1.15
CA ILE A 146 -8.01 3.65 -1.46
C ILE A 146 -7.56 5.08 -1.12
N ASN A 147 -8.29 6.10 -1.58
CA ASN A 147 -7.93 7.49 -1.34
C ASN A 147 -7.90 7.82 0.16
N PHE A 148 -8.91 7.36 0.92
CA PHE A 148 -8.96 7.57 2.36
C PHE A 148 -7.72 7.01 3.06
N PHE A 149 -7.45 5.72 2.88
CA PHE A 149 -6.32 5.08 3.58
C PHE A 149 -4.96 5.54 3.05
N ARG A 150 -4.83 5.81 1.75
CA ARG A 150 -3.58 6.40 1.24
C ARG A 150 -3.32 7.78 1.84
N CYS A 151 -4.32 8.67 1.87
CA CYS A 151 -4.13 10.02 2.39
C CYS A 151 -3.88 10.06 3.90
N CYS A 152 -4.54 9.20 4.66
CA CYS A 152 -4.56 9.29 6.12
C CYS A 152 -3.54 8.38 6.83
N ASN A 153 -3.16 7.29 6.19
CA ASN A 153 -2.21 6.29 6.74
C ASN A 153 -1.00 6.12 5.83
N VAL A 154 -1.18 5.47 4.67
CA VAL A 154 -0.10 4.94 3.85
C VAL A 154 0.96 5.96 3.49
N LEU A 155 0.54 7.12 2.96
CA LEU A 155 1.49 8.15 2.51
C LEU A 155 2.09 8.93 3.69
N VAL A 156 1.37 9.04 4.81
CA VAL A 156 1.87 9.66 6.04
C VAL A 156 2.96 8.80 6.67
N ASP A 157 2.74 7.49 6.70
CA ASP A 157 3.70 6.53 7.25
C ASP A 157 4.91 6.36 6.32
N ALA A 158 4.70 6.41 4.98
CA ALA A 158 5.79 6.44 4.03
C ALA A 158 6.70 7.67 4.22
N ASP A 159 6.14 8.88 4.43
CA ASP A 159 6.92 10.09 4.75
C ASP A 159 7.82 9.89 5.97
N LEU A 160 7.27 9.30 7.03
CA LEU A 160 8.01 9.04 8.26
C LEU A 160 9.20 8.10 7.99
N LEU A 161 8.92 6.97 7.33
CA LEU A 161 9.94 5.95 7.06
C LEU A 161 11.02 6.47 6.11
N TRP A 162 10.64 7.26 5.09
CA TRP A 162 11.60 7.85 4.16
C TRP A 162 12.48 8.87 4.82
N LEU A 163 11.89 9.80 5.60
CA LEU A 163 12.63 10.83 6.32
C LEU A 163 13.63 10.20 7.30
N ASP A 164 13.16 9.32 8.20
CA ASP A 164 14.02 8.71 9.21
C ASP A 164 15.15 7.89 8.58
N SER A 165 14.84 7.13 7.50
CA SER A 165 15.84 6.33 6.79
C SER A 165 16.84 7.21 6.04
N ALA A 166 16.36 8.28 5.39
CA ALA A 166 17.20 9.21 4.64
C ALA A 166 18.15 10.01 5.56
N ASP A 167 17.64 10.50 6.68
CA ASP A 167 18.44 11.20 7.70
C ASP A 167 19.51 10.27 8.27
N ARG A 168 19.14 9.03 8.61
CA ARG A 168 20.10 8.05 9.14
C ARG A 168 21.18 7.68 8.13
N ALA A 169 20.82 7.61 6.86
CA ALA A 169 21.76 7.33 5.77
C ALA A 169 22.56 8.56 5.32
N GLY A 170 22.21 9.76 5.78
CA GLY A 170 22.82 11.02 5.34
C GLY A 170 22.54 11.37 3.87
N ILE A 171 21.35 10.98 3.36
CA ILE A 171 20.94 11.14 1.95
C ILE A 171 19.68 11.99 1.78
N ALA A 172 19.21 12.67 2.83
CA ALA A 172 17.93 13.40 2.80
C ALA A 172 17.86 14.47 1.68
N ASP A 173 18.99 15.05 1.30
CA ASP A 173 19.07 16.01 0.19
C ASP A 173 19.06 15.34 -1.21
N SER A 174 19.12 14.01 -1.27
CA SER A 174 19.31 13.24 -2.52
C SER A 174 18.10 12.36 -2.88
N VAL A 175 17.12 12.27 -1.99
CA VAL A 175 15.92 11.43 -2.17
C VAL A 175 14.66 12.20 -1.79
N PRO A 176 13.47 11.79 -2.26
CA PRO A 176 12.21 12.34 -1.75
C PRO A 176 12.02 11.92 -0.30
N ILE A 177 11.69 12.88 0.58
CA ILE A 177 11.35 12.65 1.98
C ILE A 177 9.87 12.83 2.27
N ASN A 178 9.08 13.15 1.24
CA ASN A 178 7.63 13.22 1.29
C ASN A 178 7.06 12.50 0.08
N ALA A 179 6.15 11.58 0.33
CA ALA A 179 5.43 10.87 -0.70
C ALA A 179 4.48 11.82 -1.46
N GLY A 180 4.41 11.70 -2.77
CA GLY A 180 3.42 12.41 -3.57
C GLY A 180 1.99 12.11 -3.08
N ARG A 181 1.07 13.05 -3.23
CA ARG A 181 -0.34 12.90 -2.84
C ARG A 181 -1.25 12.88 -4.07
N PRO A 182 -2.25 11.97 -4.15
CA PRO A 182 -3.32 12.12 -5.13
C PRO A 182 -4.15 13.36 -4.81
N ASP A 183 -4.82 13.92 -5.84
CA ASP A 183 -5.61 15.15 -5.72
C ASP A 183 -6.71 15.05 -4.64
N ALA A 184 -7.27 13.85 -4.46
CA ALA A 184 -8.29 13.56 -3.47
C ALA A 184 -7.85 13.90 -2.03
N CYS A 185 -6.55 13.82 -1.72
CA CYS A 185 -6.05 14.11 -0.37
C CYS A 185 -6.31 15.55 0.09
N ALA A 186 -6.53 16.49 -0.84
CA ALA A 186 -6.89 17.85 -0.49
C ALA A 186 -8.27 18.00 0.18
N SER A 187 -9.14 16.98 0.03
CA SER A 187 -10.53 17.00 0.55
C SER A 187 -10.85 15.84 1.51
N VAL A 188 -9.94 14.89 1.71
CA VAL A 188 -10.15 13.77 2.64
C VAL A 188 -9.97 14.25 4.08
N ASP A 189 -10.97 13.95 4.92
CA ASP A 189 -10.90 14.22 6.36
C ASP A 189 -10.25 13.05 7.11
N CYS A 190 -9.03 13.25 7.59
CA CYS A 190 -8.26 12.27 8.34
C CYS A 190 -8.40 12.39 9.86
N SER A 191 -9.31 13.22 10.37
CA SER A 191 -9.43 13.50 11.82
C SER A 191 -9.75 12.26 12.66
N ALA A 192 -10.36 11.23 12.07
CA ALA A 192 -10.70 9.98 12.74
C ALA A 192 -9.51 8.99 12.81
N VAL A 193 -8.40 9.26 12.11
CA VAL A 193 -7.24 8.38 12.04
C VAL A 193 -6.13 8.87 12.95
N THR A 194 -5.63 7.99 13.81
CA THR A 194 -4.46 8.28 14.64
C THR A 194 -3.19 7.93 13.87
N SER A 195 -2.53 8.93 13.32
CA SER A 195 -1.27 8.75 12.61
C SER A 195 -0.13 8.35 13.54
N CYS A 196 0.75 7.48 13.06
CA CYS A 196 1.97 7.06 13.77
C CYS A 196 2.92 8.23 14.07
N ARG A 197 2.90 9.27 13.24
CA ARG A 197 3.74 10.49 13.40
C ARG A 197 3.53 11.22 14.73
N PHE A 198 2.38 11.06 15.39
CA PHE A 198 2.08 11.74 16.66
C PHE A 198 2.48 10.93 17.90
N LYS A 199 2.94 9.69 17.76
CA LYS A 199 3.31 8.86 18.91
C LYS A 199 4.57 9.33 19.62
N ASP A 200 5.56 9.84 18.87
CA ASP A 200 6.81 10.36 19.46
C ASP A 200 6.63 11.73 20.15
N ASN A 201 5.69 12.55 19.69
CA ASN A 201 5.42 13.86 20.29
C ASN A 201 4.81 13.77 21.69
N ALA A 202 4.22 12.64 22.07
CA ALA A 202 3.71 12.42 23.42
C ALA A 202 4.81 12.25 24.48
N GLN A 203 6.06 11.94 24.08
CA GLN A 203 7.21 11.78 24.98
C GLN A 203 8.00 13.06 25.21
N PHE A 204 7.90 14.06 24.35
CA PHE A 204 8.63 15.34 24.46
C PHE A 204 7.83 16.45 25.16
N GLY A 205 6.61 16.17 25.62
CA GLY A 205 5.72 17.11 26.30
C GLY A 205 5.71 16.97 27.83
N LYS A 206 6.89 16.67 28.46
CA LYS A 206 7.06 16.75 29.95
C LYS A 206 8.28 17.57 30.31
#